data_80de9669711f4d6d1272fc4422d61543
#
_entry.id   80de9669711f4d6d1272fc4422d61543
#
_cell.length_a   1.000
_cell.length_b   1.000
_cell.length_c   1.000
_cell.angle_alpha   90.00
_cell.angle_beta   90.00
_cell.angle_gamma   90.00
#
_symmetry.space_group_name_H-M   'P 1'
#
loop_
_entity.id
_entity.type
_entity.pdbx_description
1 polymer ?
#
loop_
_entity_poly.entity_id
_entity_poly.type
_entity_poly.pdbx_seq_one_letter_code
_entity_poly.pdbx_strand_id
1 'polypeptide(L)'
;MKISFTKSQAAMEFLMTYGWAILVVLAAIAALAYFGVLSPEKFLPEKCILQPGIVCVSHKVEPTKVTLVISNGLGKTMIINNIDVGGCNSAFSEPMPSGTDHTFVIGGSCNNGAAKDKFKADITLSYTEKDTNLTKTAYGNINTKIEG
;
A
#
# COMPACT_ATOMS: atom_id res chain seq x y z
N MET A 1 64.60 9.16 -2.33
CA MET A 1 63.14 8.94 -2.37
C MET A 1 62.73 8.04 -1.19
N LYS A 2 62.31 8.65 -0.07
CA LYS A 2 61.79 7.87 1.08
C LYS A 2 60.34 7.57 0.81
N ILE A 3 60.06 6.39 0.34
CA ILE A 3 58.71 5.87 0.21
C ILE A 3 58.16 5.67 1.62
N SER A 4 57.05 6.34 1.90
CA SER A 4 56.40 6.34 3.21
C SER A 4 55.73 4.99 3.49
N PHE A 5 56.50 4.00 3.87
CA PHE A 5 56.01 2.68 4.29
C PHE A 5 55.20 2.72 5.61
N THR A 6 55.37 3.79 6.39
CA THR A 6 54.71 3.93 7.69
C THR A 6 53.19 4.08 7.60
N LYS A 7 52.66 4.75 6.57
CA LYS A 7 51.21 4.92 6.36
C LYS A 7 50.53 3.62 5.93
N SER A 8 51.24 2.83 5.12
CA SER A 8 50.76 1.52 4.68
C SER A 8 50.72 0.52 5.85
N GLN A 9 51.73 0.56 6.70
CA GLN A 9 51.81 -0.31 7.87
C GLN A 9 50.70 0.01 8.89
N ALA A 10 50.43 1.28 9.17
CA ALA A 10 49.34 1.71 10.06
C ALA A 10 47.96 1.28 9.52
N ALA A 11 47.74 1.37 8.21
CA ALA A 11 46.52 0.88 7.60
C ALA A 11 46.33 -0.64 7.72
N MET A 12 47.41 -1.41 7.55
CA MET A 12 47.39 -2.86 7.72
C MET A 12 47.12 -3.25 9.16
N GLU A 13 47.73 -2.61 10.14
CA GLU A 13 47.49 -2.84 11.56
C GLU A 13 46.03 -2.53 11.93
N PHE A 14 45.47 -1.44 11.41
CA PHE A 14 44.04 -1.10 11.60
C PHE A 14 43.15 -2.20 11.05
N LEU A 15 43.40 -2.66 9.82
CA LEU A 15 42.62 -3.72 9.19
C LEU A 15 42.72 -5.04 9.95
N MET A 16 43.89 -5.39 10.48
CA MET A 16 44.08 -6.58 11.29
C MET A 16 43.33 -6.51 12.61
N THR A 17 43.28 -5.35 13.24
CA THR A 17 42.63 -5.14 14.53
C THR A 17 41.11 -4.98 14.45
N TYR A 18 40.60 -4.27 13.45
CA TYR A 18 39.19 -3.93 13.32
C TYR A 18 38.48 -4.63 12.17
N GLY A 19 39.21 -5.29 11.28
CA GLY A 19 38.64 -5.96 10.10
C GLY A 19 37.62 -7.02 10.47
N TRP A 20 37.87 -7.81 11.52
CA TRP A 20 36.94 -8.82 12.01
C TRP A 20 35.65 -8.18 12.54
N ALA A 21 35.70 -7.01 13.20
CA ALA A 21 34.54 -6.31 13.70
C ALA A 21 33.67 -5.79 12.56
N ILE A 22 34.29 -5.23 11.52
CA ILE A 22 33.61 -4.80 10.30
C ILE A 22 32.92 -5.99 9.63
N LEU A 23 33.59 -7.12 9.56
CA LEU A 23 33.05 -8.33 8.94
C LEU A 23 31.82 -8.85 9.70
N VAL A 24 31.86 -8.85 11.03
CA VAL A 24 30.73 -9.23 11.88
C VAL A 24 29.54 -8.29 11.69
N VAL A 25 29.77 -6.98 11.61
CA VAL A 25 28.72 -5.98 11.37
C VAL A 25 28.08 -6.20 10.00
N LEU A 26 28.89 -6.40 8.96
CA LEU A 26 28.39 -6.67 7.61
C LEU A 26 27.58 -7.96 7.55
N ALA A 27 28.04 -9.02 8.22
CA ALA A 27 27.30 -10.27 8.31
C ALA A 27 25.96 -10.10 9.04
N ALA A 28 25.93 -9.32 10.12
CA ALA A 28 24.70 -9.01 10.85
C ALA A 28 23.70 -8.23 9.98
N ILE A 29 24.17 -7.20 9.26
CA ILE A 29 23.33 -6.43 8.34
C ILE A 29 22.79 -7.33 7.21
N ALA A 30 23.62 -8.18 6.64
CA ALA A 30 23.21 -9.13 5.60
C ALA A 30 22.16 -10.12 6.11
N ALA A 31 22.32 -10.62 7.33
CA ALA A 31 21.33 -11.50 7.97
C ALA A 31 20.00 -10.76 8.19
N LEU A 32 20.02 -9.53 8.71
CA LEU A 32 18.82 -8.72 8.90
C LEU A 32 18.12 -8.41 7.57
N ALA A 33 18.87 -8.13 6.52
CA ALA A 33 18.33 -7.92 5.18
C ALA A 33 17.68 -9.21 4.64
N TYR A 34 18.33 -10.35 4.84
CA TYR A 34 17.80 -11.65 4.42
C TYR A 34 16.48 -12.00 5.13
N PHE A 35 16.39 -11.77 6.42
CA PHE A 35 15.15 -11.98 7.17
C PHE A 35 14.07 -10.94 6.88
N GLY A 36 14.36 -9.96 6.04
CA GLY A 36 13.40 -8.95 5.64
C GLY A 36 13.06 -7.91 6.71
N VAL A 37 13.82 -7.84 7.78
CA VAL A 37 13.63 -6.86 8.86
C VAL A 37 13.80 -5.42 8.34
N LEU A 38 14.62 -5.24 7.31
CA LEU A 38 14.82 -3.94 6.65
C LEU A 38 13.72 -3.58 5.65
N SER A 39 12.71 -4.44 5.50
CA SER A 39 11.54 -4.18 4.63
C SER A 39 10.32 -3.87 5.49
N PRO A 40 10.16 -2.62 5.96
CA PRO A 40 9.05 -2.24 6.86
C PRO A 40 7.67 -2.49 6.23
N GLU A 41 7.60 -2.54 4.92
CA GLU A 41 6.36 -2.83 4.19
C GLU A 41 5.77 -4.21 4.47
N LYS A 42 6.60 -5.17 4.88
CA LYS A 42 6.13 -6.53 5.25
C LYS A 42 5.38 -6.57 6.57
N PHE A 43 5.60 -5.58 7.42
CA PHE A 43 5.02 -5.49 8.76
C PHE A 43 3.91 -4.45 8.86
N LEU A 44 3.65 -3.70 7.78
CA LEU A 44 2.56 -2.73 7.78
C LEU A 44 1.22 -3.47 7.83
N PRO A 45 0.32 -3.05 8.73
CA PRO A 45 -1.01 -3.62 8.81
C PRO A 45 -1.80 -3.37 7.53
N GLU A 46 -2.70 -4.28 7.23
CA GLU A 46 -3.67 -4.09 6.15
C GLU A 46 -4.55 -2.89 6.47
N LYS A 47 -4.73 -2.02 5.49
CA LYS A 47 -5.55 -0.81 5.66
C LYS A 47 -6.18 -0.38 4.35
N CYS A 48 -7.37 0.16 4.46
CA CYS A 48 -8.09 0.85 3.42
C CYS A 48 -8.54 2.19 3.99
N ILE A 49 -8.08 3.27 3.41
CA ILE A 49 -8.36 4.62 3.88
C ILE A 49 -8.92 5.43 2.71
N LEU A 50 -10.04 6.10 2.94
CA LEU A 50 -10.65 7.06 2.04
C LEU A 50 -10.67 8.45 2.68
N GLN A 51 -11.07 9.45 1.94
CA GLN A 51 -11.23 10.81 2.45
C GLN A 51 -12.27 10.88 3.57
N PRO A 52 -12.16 11.83 4.49
CA PRO A 52 -13.14 12.04 5.54
C PRO A 52 -14.57 12.16 4.98
N GLY A 53 -15.50 11.48 5.63
CA GLY A 53 -16.90 11.40 5.21
C GLY A 53 -17.24 10.16 4.40
N ILE A 54 -16.28 9.47 3.82
CA ILE A 54 -16.45 8.18 3.14
C ILE A 54 -15.53 7.17 3.80
N VAL A 55 -16.10 6.13 4.36
CA VAL A 55 -15.34 5.15 5.15
C VAL A 55 -15.23 3.84 4.42
N CYS A 56 -14.03 3.31 4.30
CA CYS A 56 -13.80 1.93 3.90
C CYS A 56 -13.97 1.03 5.12
N VAL A 57 -15.08 0.31 5.18
CA VAL A 57 -15.42 -0.55 6.32
C VAL A 57 -14.68 -1.88 6.24
N SER A 58 -14.62 -2.44 5.05
CA SER A 58 -13.95 -3.71 4.77
C SER A 58 -13.47 -3.76 3.33
N HIS A 59 -12.48 -4.58 3.09
CA HIS A 59 -11.92 -4.76 1.75
C HIS A 59 -11.41 -6.18 1.55
N LYS A 60 -11.42 -6.61 0.32
CA LYS A 60 -10.84 -7.88 -0.13
C LYS A 60 -10.27 -7.71 -1.53
N VAL A 61 -9.01 -8.05 -1.72
CA VAL A 61 -8.38 -8.04 -3.02
C VAL A 61 -8.13 -9.48 -3.46
N GLU A 62 -8.63 -9.82 -4.62
CA GLU A 62 -8.42 -11.10 -5.29
C GLU A 62 -7.62 -10.86 -6.58
N PRO A 63 -7.00 -11.88 -7.20
CA PRO A 63 -6.17 -11.69 -8.39
C PRO A 63 -6.85 -10.94 -9.53
N THR A 64 -8.16 -11.06 -9.68
CA THR A 64 -8.93 -10.53 -10.82
C THR A 64 -9.99 -9.49 -10.46
N LYS A 65 -10.20 -9.24 -9.16
CA LYS A 65 -11.22 -8.29 -8.69
C LYS A 65 -10.86 -7.69 -7.34
N VAL A 66 -11.47 -6.56 -7.03
CA VAL A 66 -11.38 -5.89 -5.73
C VAL A 66 -12.79 -5.72 -5.19
N THR A 67 -13.01 -6.12 -3.95
CA THR A 67 -14.28 -5.92 -3.25
C THR A 67 -14.06 -4.91 -2.14
N LEU A 68 -14.86 -3.86 -2.13
CA LEU A 68 -14.84 -2.80 -1.12
C LEU A 68 -16.22 -2.67 -0.47
N VAL A 69 -16.25 -2.60 0.85
CA VAL A 69 -17.44 -2.20 1.60
C VAL A 69 -17.23 -0.76 2.03
N ILE A 70 -18.05 0.13 1.51
CA ILE A 70 -17.96 1.57 1.74
C ILE A 70 -19.17 2.04 2.52
N SER A 71 -18.92 2.88 3.51
CA SER A 71 -19.95 3.55 4.31
C SER A 71 -20.03 5.03 3.95
N ASN A 72 -21.25 5.54 3.78
CA ASN A 72 -21.51 6.94 3.50
C ASN A 72 -21.71 7.72 4.81
N GLY A 73 -20.71 8.46 5.23
CA GLY A 73 -20.74 9.35 6.39
C GLY A 73 -20.87 10.84 6.05
N LEU A 74 -21.22 11.19 4.80
CA LEU A 74 -21.28 12.60 4.35
C LEU A 74 -22.52 13.38 4.86
N GLY A 75 -23.48 12.71 5.48
CA GLY A 75 -24.74 13.35 5.90
C GLY A 75 -25.71 13.60 4.76
N LYS A 76 -25.41 13.17 3.55
CA LYS A 76 -26.22 13.35 2.32
C LYS A 76 -26.24 12.06 1.52
N THR A 77 -27.27 11.89 0.67
CA THR A 77 -27.28 10.79 -0.29
C THR A 77 -26.26 11.05 -1.40
N MET A 78 -25.40 10.10 -1.66
CA MET A 78 -24.48 10.11 -2.79
C MET A 78 -24.80 8.99 -3.77
N ILE A 79 -24.50 9.20 -5.04
CA ILE A 79 -24.58 8.18 -6.09
C ILE A 79 -23.14 7.88 -6.52
N ILE A 80 -22.72 6.65 -6.36
CA ILE A 80 -21.40 6.23 -6.81
C ILE A 80 -21.43 6.03 -8.32
N ASN A 81 -20.55 6.75 -9.03
CA ASN A 81 -20.46 6.70 -10.50
C ASN A 81 -19.37 5.74 -10.96
N ASN A 82 -18.20 5.80 -10.35
CA ASN A 82 -17.05 4.98 -10.73
C ASN A 82 -16.12 4.78 -9.53
N ILE A 83 -15.52 3.60 -9.45
CA ILE A 83 -14.45 3.30 -8.51
C ILE A 83 -13.28 2.72 -9.29
N ASP A 84 -12.10 3.32 -9.12
CA ASP A 84 -10.83 2.86 -9.65
C ASP A 84 -9.90 2.48 -8.50
N VAL A 85 -9.30 1.32 -8.57
CA VAL A 85 -8.32 0.83 -7.59
C VAL A 85 -7.12 0.32 -8.35
N GLY A 86 -6.09 1.18 -8.47
CA GLY A 86 -4.85 0.81 -9.13
C GLY A 86 -4.99 0.46 -10.62
N GLY A 87 -5.92 1.08 -11.32
CA GLY A 87 -6.22 0.82 -12.73
C GLY A 87 -7.31 -0.23 -12.97
N CYS A 88 -7.78 -0.86 -11.90
CA CYS A 88 -8.94 -1.75 -11.92
C CYS A 88 -10.17 -0.90 -11.65
N ASN A 89 -11.01 -0.65 -12.64
CA ASN A 89 -12.16 0.25 -12.51
C ASN A 89 -13.48 -0.43 -12.88
N SER A 90 -14.54 0.08 -12.27
CA SER A 90 -15.91 -0.30 -12.62
C SER A 90 -16.84 0.89 -12.43
N ALA A 91 -17.77 1.05 -13.36
CA ALA A 91 -18.82 2.04 -13.27
C ALA A 91 -20.01 1.49 -12.47
N PHE A 92 -20.61 2.36 -11.68
CA PHE A 92 -21.77 2.07 -10.85
C PHE A 92 -22.83 3.16 -11.04
N SER A 93 -24.00 2.93 -10.52
CA SER A 93 -25.09 3.93 -10.44
C SER A 93 -25.90 3.67 -9.18
N GLU A 94 -25.21 3.38 -8.08
CA GLU A 94 -25.84 2.98 -6.83
C GLU A 94 -26.03 4.17 -5.89
N PRO A 95 -27.28 4.49 -5.53
CA PRO A 95 -27.54 5.51 -4.54
C PRO A 95 -27.24 4.97 -3.15
N MET A 96 -26.44 5.72 -2.39
CA MET A 96 -26.11 5.44 -1.00
C MET A 96 -26.66 6.52 -0.09
N PRO A 97 -27.73 6.29 0.63
CA PRO A 97 -28.19 7.19 1.68
C PRO A 97 -27.12 7.37 2.77
N SER A 98 -27.15 8.49 3.46
CA SER A 98 -26.23 8.72 4.59
C SER A 98 -26.40 7.66 5.68
N GLY A 99 -25.28 7.19 6.21
CA GLY A 99 -25.24 6.18 7.26
C GLY A 99 -25.45 4.74 6.78
N THR A 100 -25.42 4.50 5.47
CA THR A 100 -25.55 3.16 4.91
C THR A 100 -24.24 2.62 4.38
N ASP A 101 -24.09 1.31 4.44
CA ASP A 101 -22.96 0.58 3.88
C ASP A 101 -23.38 -0.11 2.58
N HIS A 102 -22.48 -0.15 1.61
CA HIS A 102 -22.69 -0.86 0.35
C HIS A 102 -21.41 -1.59 -0.08
N THR A 103 -21.62 -2.78 -0.65
CA THR A 103 -20.51 -3.60 -1.16
C THR A 103 -20.35 -3.41 -2.66
N PHE A 104 -19.17 -2.98 -3.08
CA PHE A 104 -18.81 -2.79 -4.47
C PHE A 104 -17.81 -3.87 -4.91
N VAL A 105 -18.09 -4.52 -6.01
CA VAL A 105 -17.16 -5.45 -6.67
C VAL A 105 -16.62 -4.78 -7.92
N ILE A 106 -15.33 -4.48 -7.90
CA ILE A 106 -14.64 -3.74 -8.96
C ILE A 106 -13.86 -4.74 -9.81
N GLY A 107 -14.10 -4.70 -11.10
CA GLY A 107 -13.39 -5.53 -12.08
C GLY A 107 -14.00 -6.91 -12.27
N GLY A 108 -13.22 -7.81 -12.73
CA GLY A 108 -13.51 -9.18 -13.17
C GLY A 108 -12.45 -9.64 -14.18
N SER A 109 -11.71 -8.67 -14.72
CA SER A 109 -10.56 -8.88 -15.62
C SER A 109 -9.35 -8.05 -15.19
N CYS A 110 -9.30 -7.62 -13.95
CA CYS A 110 -8.15 -6.91 -13.42
C CYS A 110 -6.98 -7.88 -13.20
N ASN A 111 -5.78 -7.37 -13.24
CA ASN A 111 -4.58 -8.13 -12.89
C ASN A 111 -3.92 -7.50 -11.66
N ASN A 112 -4.33 -7.95 -10.50
CA ASN A 112 -3.85 -7.44 -9.22
C ASN A 112 -2.56 -8.12 -8.75
N GLY A 113 -2.23 -9.28 -9.31
CA GLY A 113 -1.09 -10.11 -8.92
C GLY A 113 -1.51 -11.49 -8.42
N ALA A 114 -0.57 -12.24 -7.88
CA ALA A 114 -0.81 -13.58 -7.36
C ALA A 114 -1.34 -13.55 -5.92
N ALA A 115 -2.03 -14.62 -5.52
CA ALA A 115 -2.47 -14.81 -4.15
C ALA A 115 -1.29 -14.74 -3.16
N LYS A 116 -1.50 -14.12 -2.01
CA LYS A 116 -0.52 -13.83 -0.94
C LYS A 116 0.49 -12.71 -1.24
N ASP A 117 0.53 -12.19 -2.46
CA ASP A 117 1.32 -11.01 -2.77
C ASP A 117 0.75 -9.76 -2.07
N LYS A 118 1.61 -8.78 -1.85
CA LYS A 118 1.17 -7.47 -1.36
C LYS A 118 0.54 -6.68 -2.48
N PHE A 119 -0.60 -6.09 -2.17
CA PHE A 119 -1.31 -5.18 -3.04
C PHE A 119 -1.34 -3.79 -2.40
N LYS A 120 -0.79 -2.81 -3.11
CA LYS A 120 -0.82 -1.41 -2.72
C LYS A 120 -1.27 -0.59 -3.92
N ALA A 121 -2.35 0.14 -3.73
CA ALA A 121 -2.92 0.95 -4.79
C ALA A 121 -3.60 2.20 -4.25
N ASP A 122 -3.76 3.20 -5.11
CA ASP A 122 -4.60 4.35 -4.84
C ASP A 122 -6.04 4.03 -5.25
N ILE A 123 -6.97 4.56 -4.46
CA ILE A 123 -8.40 4.47 -4.72
C ILE A 123 -8.88 5.83 -5.22
N THR A 124 -9.56 5.86 -6.34
CA THR A 124 -10.25 7.04 -6.86
C THR A 124 -11.73 6.70 -6.98
N LEU A 125 -12.56 7.43 -6.26
CA LEU A 125 -14.00 7.22 -6.20
C LEU A 125 -14.70 8.46 -6.71
N SER A 126 -15.42 8.35 -7.82
CA SER A 126 -16.27 9.43 -8.36
C SER A 126 -17.71 9.24 -7.91
N TYR A 127 -18.28 10.26 -7.32
CA TYR A 127 -19.66 10.25 -6.84
C TYR A 127 -20.37 11.57 -7.10
N THR A 128 -21.69 11.53 -7.19
CA THR A 128 -22.54 12.68 -7.35
C THR A 128 -23.40 12.87 -6.10
N GLU A 129 -23.37 14.04 -5.50
CA GLU A 129 -24.29 14.40 -4.41
C GLU A 129 -25.70 14.58 -5.00
N LYS A 130 -26.66 13.81 -4.49
CA LYS A 130 -28.02 13.82 -5.02
C LYS A 130 -28.74 15.19 -4.88
N ASP A 131 -28.46 15.89 -3.80
CA ASP A 131 -29.14 17.14 -3.48
C ASP A 131 -28.66 18.31 -4.36
N THR A 132 -27.39 18.33 -4.71
CA THR A 132 -26.75 19.43 -5.45
C THR A 132 -26.46 19.09 -6.91
N ASN A 133 -26.55 17.81 -7.30
CA ASN A 133 -26.11 17.27 -8.58
C ASN A 133 -24.63 17.58 -8.92
N LEU A 134 -23.81 17.81 -7.89
CA LEU A 134 -22.38 18.04 -8.05
C LEU A 134 -21.62 16.72 -8.02
N THR A 135 -20.85 16.48 -9.07
CA THR A 135 -19.93 15.34 -9.12
C THR A 135 -18.61 15.70 -8.43
N LYS A 136 -18.18 14.85 -7.52
CA LYS A 136 -16.95 15.00 -6.76
C LYS A 136 -16.11 13.74 -6.88
N THR A 137 -14.82 13.89 -6.59
CA THR A 137 -13.88 12.77 -6.56
C THR A 137 -13.28 12.66 -5.17
N ALA A 138 -13.36 11.49 -4.59
CA ALA A 138 -12.69 11.14 -3.35
C ALA A 138 -11.47 10.28 -3.64
N TYR A 139 -10.42 10.50 -2.88
CA TYR A 139 -9.16 9.78 -3.00
C TYR A 139 -8.88 8.98 -1.75
N GLY A 140 -8.18 7.89 -1.92
CA GLY A 140 -7.77 7.04 -0.82
C GLY A 140 -6.65 6.11 -1.22
N ASN A 141 -6.29 5.23 -0.33
CA ASN A 141 -5.31 4.18 -0.61
C ASN A 141 -5.68 2.89 0.09
N ILE A 142 -5.24 1.80 -0.50
CA ILE A 142 -5.40 0.46 0.02
C ILE A 142 -4.03 -0.23 0.09
N ASN A 143 -3.78 -0.91 1.19
CA ASN A 143 -2.62 -1.75 1.39
C ASN A 143 -3.08 -3.03 2.07
N THR A 144 -3.01 -4.14 1.36
CA THR A 144 -3.49 -5.43 1.84
C THR A 144 -2.73 -6.56 1.15
N LYS A 145 -3.04 -7.79 1.51
CA LYS A 145 -2.58 -8.97 0.77
C LYS A 145 -3.66 -9.44 -0.19
N ILE A 146 -3.24 -9.99 -1.32
CA ILE A 146 -4.14 -10.61 -2.28
C ILE A 146 -4.60 -11.95 -1.72
N GLU A 147 -5.90 -12.09 -1.59
CA GLU A 147 -6.54 -13.34 -1.17
C GLU A 147 -6.84 -14.21 -2.40
N GLY A 148 -6.52 -15.45 -2.28
CA GLY A 148 -6.75 -16.42 -3.35
C GLY A 148 -7.89 -17.35 -3.07
#